data_accff37c766fcf47e6dce9b870c6b5e5
#
_entry.id   accff37c766fcf47e6dce9b870c6b5e5
#
_cell.length_a   1.000
_cell.length_b   1.000
_cell.length_c   1.000
_cell.angle_alpha   90.00
_cell.angle_beta   90.00
_cell.angle_gamma   90.00
#
_symmetry.space_group_name_H-M   'P 1'
#
loop_
_entity.id
_entity.type
_entity.pdbx_description
1 polymer ?
#
loop_
_entity_poly.entity_id
_entity_poly.type
_entity_poly.pdbx_seq_one_letter_code
_entity_poly.pdbx_strand_id
1 'polypeptide(L)'
;MLTEVRNFKITDVTINYPKLDKPVNPFGTEQYELQIATADESKVKELEDNYINFRRKDGELVKDATGMFTASLKRKAHKANGEDNGKVRVVNSDLTPMDKLTTIGNGSKANVIVFQYPYDVAGRKGVGSSLTAVQITDHIVYAPNNGVDFEAVGSI
;
A
#
# COMPACT_ATOMS: atom_id res chain seq x y z
N MET A 1 11.00 10.82 18.57
CA MET A 1 9.91 11.04 17.60
C MET A 1 10.42 11.87 16.42
N LEU A 2 9.85 11.64 15.25
CA LEU A 2 10.18 12.42 14.05
C LEU A 2 9.86 13.90 14.27
N THR A 3 10.81 14.78 13.94
CA THR A 3 10.66 16.23 14.11
C THR A 3 10.57 16.98 12.78
N GLU A 4 10.94 16.34 11.69
CA GLU A 4 10.92 16.91 10.35
C GLU A 4 10.27 15.95 9.38
N VAL A 5 9.73 16.46 8.27
CA VAL A 5 9.20 15.63 7.20
C VAL A 5 10.30 14.83 6.52
N ARG A 6 9.97 13.66 6.01
CA ARG A 6 10.93 12.83 5.27
C ARG A 6 10.22 11.89 4.30
N ASN A 7 10.94 11.45 3.29
CA ASN A 7 10.55 10.30 2.50
C ASN A 7 11.17 9.05 3.12
N PHE A 8 10.37 8.04 3.38
CA PHE A 8 10.84 6.78 3.95
C PHE A 8 10.60 5.65 2.95
N LYS A 9 11.65 4.87 2.68
CA LYS A 9 11.59 3.77 1.71
C LYS A 9 11.40 2.44 2.43
N ILE A 10 10.34 1.73 2.05
CA ILE A 10 10.05 0.37 2.51
C ILE A 10 10.48 -0.57 1.38
N THR A 11 11.40 -1.47 1.66
CA THR A 11 11.97 -2.34 0.63
C THR A 11 11.48 -3.77 0.77
N ASP A 12 11.32 -4.44 -0.38
CA ASP A 12 11.07 -5.87 -0.48
C ASP A 12 9.90 -6.34 0.40
N VAL A 13 8.73 -5.78 0.13
CA VAL A 13 7.49 -6.19 0.77
C VAL A 13 6.53 -6.76 -0.27
N THR A 14 5.63 -7.60 0.19
CA THR A 14 4.49 -8.04 -0.61
C THR A 14 3.41 -6.97 -0.56
N ILE A 15 2.71 -6.75 -1.67
CA ILE A 15 1.57 -5.84 -1.70
C ILE A 15 0.29 -6.58 -2.06
N ASN A 16 -0.81 -6.15 -1.45
CA ASN A 16 -2.13 -6.72 -1.64
C ASN A 16 -3.17 -5.61 -1.80
N TYR A 17 -4.26 -5.92 -2.49
CA TYR A 17 -5.43 -5.04 -2.65
C TYR A 17 -5.06 -3.62 -3.10
N PRO A 18 -4.21 -3.46 -4.14
CA PRO A 18 -3.82 -2.13 -4.57
C PRO A 18 -5.00 -1.41 -5.22
N LYS A 19 -5.23 -0.16 -4.81
CA LYS A 19 -6.21 0.76 -5.39
C LYS A 19 -5.44 2.00 -5.81
N LEU A 20 -4.66 1.88 -6.90
CA LEU A 20 -3.70 2.89 -7.35
C LEU A 20 -4.13 3.58 -8.64
N ASP A 21 -5.03 2.98 -9.42
CA ASP A 21 -5.53 3.54 -10.67
C ASP A 21 -6.57 4.64 -10.40
N LYS A 22 -7.54 4.34 -9.55
CA LYS A 22 -8.58 5.28 -9.15
C LYS A 22 -8.73 5.29 -7.64
N PRO A 23 -9.02 6.45 -7.05
CA PRO A 23 -9.23 6.49 -5.61
C PRO A 23 -10.52 5.75 -5.24
N VAL A 24 -10.53 5.19 -4.04
CA VAL A 24 -11.70 4.59 -3.42
C VAL A 24 -12.22 5.50 -2.31
N ASN A 25 -13.47 5.30 -1.89
CA ASN A 25 -14.11 6.16 -0.91
C ASN A 25 -14.74 5.31 0.21
N PRO A 26 -13.90 4.63 1.02
CA PRO A 26 -14.43 3.68 2.01
C PRO A 26 -15.18 4.33 3.16
N PHE A 27 -14.81 5.56 3.54
CA PHE A 27 -15.37 6.24 4.71
C PHE A 27 -15.68 7.71 4.42
N GLY A 28 -16.11 8.04 3.21
CA GLY A 28 -16.41 9.41 2.83
C GLY A 28 -15.21 10.24 2.36
N THR A 29 -14.02 9.66 2.34
CA THR A 29 -12.80 10.32 1.85
C THR A 29 -12.24 9.55 0.67
N GLU A 30 -12.04 10.23 -0.46
CA GLU A 30 -11.39 9.62 -1.62
C GLU A 30 -9.90 9.44 -1.37
N GLN A 31 -9.42 8.22 -1.56
CA GLN A 31 -8.02 7.89 -1.29
C GLN A 31 -7.52 6.74 -2.16
N TYR A 32 -6.23 6.79 -2.49
CA TYR A 32 -5.50 5.65 -3.03
C TYR A 32 -5.02 4.81 -1.85
N GLU A 33 -4.95 3.50 -2.02
CA GLU A 33 -4.51 2.63 -0.94
C GLU A 33 -3.90 1.34 -1.43
N LEU A 34 -3.09 0.72 -0.59
CA LEU A 34 -2.63 -0.65 -0.72
C LEU A 34 -2.31 -1.20 0.66
N GLN A 35 -2.16 -2.52 0.71
CA GLN A 35 -1.71 -3.20 1.91
C GLN A 35 -0.31 -3.74 1.64
N ILE A 36 0.63 -3.48 2.54
CA ILE A 36 1.93 -4.15 2.54
C ILE A 36 1.87 -5.35 3.48
N ALA A 37 2.63 -6.38 3.16
CA ALA A 37 2.66 -7.61 3.95
C ALA A 37 4.06 -8.19 3.99
N THR A 38 4.39 -8.80 5.12
CA THR A 38 5.65 -9.51 5.31
C THR A 38 5.46 -10.63 6.35
N ALA A 39 6.15 -11.76 6.14
CA ALA A 39 6.18 -12.84 7.12
C ALA A 39 7.33 -12.64 8.14
N ASP A 40 8.21 -11.69 7.90
CA ASP A 40 9.43 -11.45 8.68
C ASP A 40 9.15 -10.50 9.86
N GLU A 41 9.17 -11.04 11.07
CA GLU A 41 8.93 -10.25 12.28
C GLU A 41 9.99 -9.16 12.50
N SER A 42 11.22 -9.40 12.08
CA SER A 42 12.27 -8.38 12.21
C SER A 42 11.99 -7.19 11.30
N LYS A 43 11.43 -7.43 10.13
CA LYS A 43 10.99 -6.36 9.23
C LYS A 43 9.81 -5.59 9.82
N VAL A 44 8.86 -6.28 10.44
CA VAL A 44 7.76 -5.61 11.14
C VAL A 44 8.29 -4.67 12.20
N LYS A 45 9.25 -5.14 13.02
CA LYS A 45 9.84 -4.30 14.07
C LYS A 45 10.55 -3.09 13.48
N GLU A 46 11.36 -3.29 12.44
CA GLU A 46 12.04 -2.19 11.74
C GLU A 46 11.05 -1.15 11.24
N LEU A 47 9.97 -1.60 10.60
CA LEU A 47 8.97 -0.69 10.05
C LEU A 47 8.15 -0.01 11.13
N GLU A 48 7.81 -0.71 12.22
CA GLU A 48 7.12 -0.08 13.35
C GLU A 48 7.99 0.94 14.05
N ASP A 49 9.29 0.69 14.15
CA ASP A 49 10.25 1.68 14.65
C ASP A 49 10.32 2.93 13.76
N ASN A 50 9.85 2.82 12.52
CA ASN A 50 9.77 3.90 11.55
C ASN A 50 8.33 4.35 11.26
N TYR A 51 7.45 4.20 12.25
CA TYR A 51 6.10 4.75 12.25
C TYR A 51 5.12 4.10 11.25
N ILE A 52 5.40 2.88 10.83
CA ILE A 52 4.45 2.09 10.03
C ILE A 52 3.68 1.19 10.99
N ASN A 53 2.35 1.29 10.98
CA ASN A 53 1.50 0.58 11.93
C ASN A 53 0.97 -0.71 11.33
N PHE A 54 1.41 -1.84 11.86
CA PHE A 54 0.90 -3.15 11.48
C PHE A 54 -0.38 -3.50 12.22
N ARG A 55 -1.20 -4.31 11.60
CA ARG A 55 -2.48 -4.74 12.15
C ARG A 55 -2.28 -5.51 13.45
N ARG A 56 -3.05 -5.13 14.47
CA ARG A 56 -3.04 -5.77 15.77
C ARG A 56 -4.46 -6.10 16.22
N LYS A 57 -4.57 -7.11 17.08
CA LYS A 57 -5.81 -7.44 17.77
C LYS A 57 -5.47 -7.58 19.25
N ASP A 58 -6.19 -6.84 20.09
CA ASP A 58 -5.93 -6.83 21.55
C ASP A 58 -4.47 -6.51 21.88
N GLY A 59 -3.86 -5.59 21.11
CA GLY A 59 -2.49 -5.14 21.33
C GLY A 59 -1.42 -6.04 20.73
N GLU A 60 -1.77 -7.21 20.19
CA GLU A 60 -0.81 -8.16 19.63
C GLU A 60 -0.87 -8.20 18.11
N LEU A 61 0.30 -8.41 17.49
CA LEU A 61 0.38 -8.60 16.05
C LEU A 61 -0.41 -9.82 15.63
N VAL A 62 -1.15 -9.68 14.53
CA VAL A 62 -1.93 -10.79 13.96
C VAL A 62 -1.47 -11.05 12.52
N LYS A 63 -1.56 -12.30 12.10
CA LYS A 63 -1.28 -12.73 10.73
C LYS A 63 -2.59 -12.83 9.96
N ASP A 64 -2.50 -12.56 8.66
CA ASP A 64 -3.63 -12.82 7.77
C ASP A 64 -3.72 -14.30 7.39
N ALA A 65 -4.65 -14.64 6.49
CA ALA A 65 -4.86 -16.02 6.06
C ALA A 65 -3.65 -16.62 5.33
N THR A 66 -2.74 -15.78 4.83
CA THR A 66 -1.51 -16.22 4.15
C THR A 66 -0.31 -16.33 5.10
N GLY A 67 -0.50 -16.07 6.39
CA GLY A 67 0.56 -16.13 7.38
C GLY A 67 1.44 -14.88 7.44
N MET A 68 0.96 -13.76 6.94
CA MET A 68 1.72 -12.51 6.90
C MET A 68 1.16 -11.44 7.82
N PHE A 69 2.03 -10.61 8.34
CA PHE A 69 1.68 -9.39 9.04
C PHE A 69 1.42 -8.29 8.01
N THR A 70 0.40 -7.47 8.23
CA THR A 70 -0.07 -6.50 7.23
C THR A 70 -0.17 -5.10 7.79
N ALA A 71 0.05 -4.12 6.92
CA ALA A 71 -0.13 -2.71 7.23
C ALA A 71 -0.77 -2.00 6.04
N SER A 72 -1.76 -1.16 6.31
CA SER A 72 -2.42 -0.38 5.26
C SER A 72 -1.71 0.95 5.06
N LEU A 73 -1.48 1.30 3.82
CA LEU A 73 -0.92 2.59 3.42
C LEU A 73 -1.91 3.28 2.50
N LYS A 74 -2.02 4.60 2.63
CA LYS A 74 -2.98 5.37 1.85
C LYS A 74 -2.43 6.74 1.47
N ARG A 75 -3.05 7.33 0.44
CA ARG A 75 -2.84 8.71 0.04
C ARG A 75 -4.20 9.33 -0.25
N LYS A 76 -4.52 10.42 0.41
CA LYS A 76 -5.75 11.16 0.11
C LYS A 76 -5.68 11.74 -1.30
N ALA A 77 -6.76 11.63 -2.06
CA ALA A 77 -6.83 12.17 -3.42
C ALA A 77 -6.88 13.69 -3.44
N HIS A 78 -7.36 14.30 -2.37
CA HIS A 78 -7.49 15.75 -2.24
C HIS A 78 -6.83 16.25 -0.95
N LYS A 79 -6.24 17.45 -1.05
CA LYS A 79 -5.70 18.14 0.12
C LYS A 79 -6.85 18.66 1.00
N ALA A 80 -6.52 19.10 2.22
CA ALA A 80 -7.51 19.66 3.13
C ALA A 80 -8.27 20.85 2.54
N ASN A 81 -7.64 21.61 1.63
CA ASN A 81 -8.27 22.74 0.94
C ASN A 81 -9.10 22.33 -0.28
N GLY A 82 -9.25 21.04 -0.57
CA GLY A 82 -9.99 20.52 -1.70
C GLY A 82 -9.21 20.39 -3.00
N GLU A 83 -7.98 20.88 -3.05
CA GLU A 83 -7.13 20.76 -4.24
C GLU A 83 -6.70 19.33 -4.49
N ASP A 84 -6.42 19.00 -5.76
CA ASP A 84 -5.88 17.69 -6.14
C ASP A 84 -4.55 17.45 -5.45
N ASN A 85 -4.41 16.29 -4.82
CA ASN A 85 -3.20 15.90 -4.10
C ASN A 85 -2.25 15.06 -4.98
N GLY A 86 -2.60 14.83 -6.24
CA GLY A 86 -1.83 13.97 -7.13
C GLY A 86 -2.03 12.49 -6.84
N LYS A 87 -1.62 11.68 -7.78
CA LYS A 87 -1.72 10.22 -7.70
C LYS A 87 -0.47 9.61 -7.08
N VAL A 88 -0.57 8.35 -6.65
CA VAL A 88 0.58 7.54 -6.32
C VAL A 88 1.37 7.28 -7.60
N ARG A 89 2.67 7.49 -7.54
CA ARG A 89 3.56 7.18 -8.67
C ARG A 89 3.85 5.68 -8.66
N VAL A 90 3.51 4.99 -9.74
CA VAL A 90 3.77 3.54 -9.86
C VAL A 90 4.71 3.29 -11.02
N VAL A 91 5.81 2.61 -10.74
CA VAL A 91 6.85 2.34 -11.73
C VAL A 91 7.20 0.85 -11.77
N ASN A 92 7.75 0.42 -12.89
CA ASN A 92 8.34 -0.90 -13.04
C ASN A 92 9.71 -0.95 -12.33
N SER A 93 10.33 -2.12 -12.26
CA SER A 93 11.63 -2.28 -11.61
C SER A 93 12.73 -1.42 -12.23
N ASP A 94 12.63 -1.11 -13.51
CA ASP A 94 13.57 -0.24 -14.23
C ASP A 94 13.21 1.25 -14.17
N LEU A 95 12.24 1.62 -13.33
CA LEU A 95 11.75 2.97 -13.09
C LEU A 95 10.91 3.55 -14.22
N THR A 96 10.57 2.78 -15.24
CA THR A 96 9.61 3.25 -16.25
C THR A 96 8.19 3.26 -15.68
N PRO A 97 7.35 4.22 -16.09
CA PRO A 97 5.97 4.26 -15.60
C PRO A 97 5.22 2.97 -15.92
N MET A 98 4.43 2.50 -14.96
CA MET A 98 3.57 1.34 -15.17
C MET A 98 2.24 1.78 -15.75
N ASP A 99 1.83 1.20 -16.88
CA ASP A 99 0.63 1.61 -17.60
C ASP A 99 -0.65 0.98 -17.05
N LYS A 100 -0.59 -0.31 -16.72
CA LYS A 100 -1.80 -1.08 -16.38
C LYS A 100 -1.88 -1.35 -14.89
N LEU A 101 -2.24 -0.33 -14.12
CA LEU A 101 -2.29 -0.41 -12.66
C LEU A 101 -3.32 -1.41 -12.16
N THR A 102 -4.38 -1.64 -12.92
CA THR A 102 -5.43 -2.60 -12.54
C THR A 102 -4.99 -4.06 -12.66
N THR A 103 -3.84 -4.31 -13.27
CA THR A 103 -3.31 -5.67 -13.41
C THR A 103 -2.39 -6.11 -12.28
N ILE A 104 -2.13 -5.24 -11.30
CA ILE A 104 -1.26 -5.58 -10.17
C ILE A 104 -2.03 -6.52 -9.24
N GLY A 105 -1.63 -7.78 -9.20
CA GLY A 105 -2.28 -8.79 -8.38
C GLY A 105 -1.72 -8.87 -6.97
N ASN A 106 -2.51 -9.45 -6.08
CA ASN A 106 -2.10 -9.72 -4.71
C ASN A 106 -0.89 -10.65 -4.71
N GLY A 107 0.06 -10.39 -3.83
CA GLY A 107 1.30 -11.14 -3.75
C GLY A 107 2.43 -10.57 -4.57
N SER A 108 2.17 -9.55 -5.39
CA SER A 108 3.23 -8.82 -6.08
C SER A 108 4.22 -8.26 -5.08
N LYS A 109 5.50 -8.19 -5.45
CA LYS A 109 6.52 -7.61 -4.58
C LYS A 109 6.88 -6.21 -5.04
N ALA A 110 7.21 -5.38 -4.08
CA ALA A 110 7.45 -3.97 -4.36
C ALA A 110 8.37 -3.32 -3.32
N ASN A 111 8.95 -2.21 -3.75
CA ASN A 111 9.49 -1.20 -2.86
C ASN A 111 8.47 -0.05 -2.81
N VAL A 112 8.28 0.54 -1.66
CA VAL A 112 7.25 1.55 -1.44
C VAL A 112 7.88 2.76 -0.78
N ILE A 113 7.52 3.95 -1.23
CA ILE A 113 7.94 5.19 -0.59
C ILE A 113 6.72 5.84 0.04
N VAL A 114 6.87 6.22 1.30
CA VAL A 114 5.87 7.00 2.01
C VAL A 114 6.48 8.34 2.41
N PHE A 115 5.67 9.39 2.36
CA PHE A 115 6.03 10.70 2.89
C PHE A 115 5.57 10.75 4.35
N GLN A 116 6.50 10.93 5.25
CA GLN A 116 6.23 10.96 6.69
C GLN A 116 6.31 12.37 7.23
N TYR A 117 5.36 12.72 8.07
CA TYR A 117 5.24 14.05 8.64
C TYR A 117 4.76 13.97 10.09
N PRO A 118 5.37 14.76 10.98
CA PRO A 118 4.87 14.86 12.34
C PRO A 118 3.59 15.70 12.34
N TYR A 119 2.65 15.33 13.20
CA TYR A 119 1.44 16.12 13.38
C TYR A 119 1.14 16.30 14.86
N ASP A 120 0.46 17.41 15.16
CA ASP A 120 -0.05 17.72 16.49
C ASP A 120 -1.41 18.40 16.29
N VAL A 121 -2.48 17.63 16.43
CA VAL A 121 -3.84 18.11 16.21
C VAL A 121 -4.64 17.89 17.48
N ALA A 122 -5.10 18.99 18.09
CA ALA A 122 -5.89 18.96 19.32
C ALA A 122 -5.23 18.14 20.43
N GLY A 123 -3.92 18.28 20.60
CA GLY A 123 -3.15 17.55 21.61
C GLY A 123 -2.78 16.13 21.24
N ARG A 124 -3.22 15.64 20.08
CA ARG A 124 -2.83 14.33 19.57
C ARG A 124 -1.60 14.47 18.71
N LYS A 125 -0.50 13.88 19.17
CA LYS A 125 0.78 13.91 18.47
C LYS A 125 1.04 12.56 17.82
N GLY A 126 1.59 12.57 16.64
CA GLY A 126 1.94 11.35 15.92
C GLY A 126 2.71 11.63 14.65
N VAL A 127 2.89 10.59 13.86
CA VAL A 127 3.52 10.68 12.55
C VAL A 127 2.59 10.07 11.52
N GLY A 128 2.26 10.86 10.51
CA GLY A 128 1.50 10.37 9.35
C GLY A 128 2.44 9.81 8.29
N SER A 129 1.96 8.83 7.54
CA SER A 129 2.69 8.26 6.41
C SER A 129 1.75 8.24 5.21
N SER A 130 2.08 9.05 4.18
CA SER A 130 1.28 9.15 2.97
C SER A 130 1.94 8.34 1.85
N LEU A 131 1.18 7.43 1.24
CA LEU A 131 1.65 6.61 0.13
C LEU A 131 2.02 7.52 -1.04
N THR A 132 3.27 7.47 -1.48
CA THR A 132 3.81 8.38 -2.48
C THR A 132 4.19 7.68 -3.76
N ALA A 133 4.90 6.56 -3.67
CA ALA A 133 5.39 5.84 -4.85
C ALA A 133 5.49 4.34 -4.58
N VAL A 134 5.35 3.56 -5.65
CA VAL A 134 5.46 2.10 -5.61
C VAL A 134 6.30 1.67 -6.81
N GLN A 135 7.35 0.90 -6.54
CA GLN A 135 8.16 0.25 -7.57
C GLN A 135 7.85 -1.25 -7.54
N ILE A 136 7.26 -1.76 -8.58
CA ILE A 136 6.90 -3.18 -8.68
C ILE A 136 8.16 -3.96 -9.07
N THR A 137 8.61 -4.84 -8.21
CA THR A 137 9.82 -5.65 -8.43
C THR A 137 9.52 -7.07 -8.89
N ASP A 138 8.37 -7.60 -8.51
CA ASP A 138 7.88 -8.90 -8.98
C ASP A 138 6.38 -8.78 -9.21
N HIS A 139 5.99 -8.70 -10.48
CA HIS A 139 4.62 -8.42 -10.88
C HIS A 139 3.82 -9.71 -11.02
N ILE A 140 2.89 -9.93 -10.09
CA ILE A 140 1.90 -10.97 -10.25
C ILE A 140 0.71 -10.33 -10.95
N VAL A 141 0.37 -10.84 -12.12
CA VAL A 141 -0.69 -10.26 -12.95
C VAL A 141 -2.06 -10.69 -12.41
N TYR A 142 -2.88 -9.69 -12.11
CA TYR A 142 -4.28 -9.92 -11.82
C TYR A 142 -5.08 -9.90 -13.12
N ALA A 143 -5.71 -11.03 -13.44
CA ALA A 143 -6.59 -11.16 -14.59
C ALA A 143 -7.98 -11.53 -14.08
N PRO A 144 -8.95 -10.60 -14.11
CA PRO A 144 -10.30 -10.93 -13.67
C PRO A 144 -10.85 -12.09 -14.51
N ASN A 145 -11.40 -13.08 -13.82
CA ASN A 145 -12.06 -14.20 -14.48
C ASN A 145 -13.43 -13.74 -15.02
N ASN A 146 -13.55 -13.74 -16.33
CA ASN A 146 -14.80 -13.38 -17.01
C ASN A 146 -15.54 -14.60 -17.58
N GLY A 147 -15.24 -15.81 -17.09
CA GLY A 147 -15.88 -17.02 -17.51
C GLY A 147 -15.18 -17.75 -18.66
N VAL A 148 -14.18 -17.15 -19.26
CA VAL A 148 -13.48 -17.76 -20.41
C VAL A 148 -12.83 -19.09 -20.04
N ASP A 149 -12.24 -19.16 -18.86
CA ASP A 149 -11.59 -20.40 -18.42
C ASP A 149 -12.57 -21.55 -18.26
N PHE A 150 -13.76 -21.26 -17.77
CA PHE A 150 -14.80 -22.29 -17.65
C PHE A 150 -15.25 -22.80 -19.01
N GLU A 151 -15.36 -21.91 -19.96
CA GLU A 151 -15.71 -22.28 -21.33
C GLU A 151 -14.65 -23.19 -21.94
N ALA A 152 -13.39 -22.85 -21.75
CA ALA A 152 -12.30 -23.66 -22.27
C ALA A 152 -12.32 -25.08 -21.70
N VAL A 153 -12.61 -25.22 -20.42
CA VAL A 153 -12.74 -26.53 -19.78
C VAL A 153 -13.99 -27.25 -20.27
N GLY A 154 -15.11 -26.54 -20.37
CA GLY A 154 -16.38 -27.11 -20.78
C GLY A 154 -16.38 -27.59 -22.23
N SER A 155 -15.48 -27.11 -23.06
CA SER A 155 -15.38 -27.51 -24.47
C SER A 155 -14.74 -28.89 -24.67
N ILE A 156 -14.24 -29.45 -23.62
CA ILE A 156 -13.67 -30.81 -23.66
C ILE A 156 -14.77 -31.89 -23.66
#